data_e4f2df1d3e9f25f901574e03330379a3
#
_entry.id   e4f2df1d3e9f25f901574e03330379a3
#
_cell.length_a   1.000
_cell.length_b   1.000
_cell.length_c   1.000
_cell.angle_alpha   90.00
_cell.angle_beta   90.00
_cell.angle_gamma   90.00
#
_symmetry.space_group_name_H-M   'P 1'
#
loop_
_entity.id
_entity.type
_entity.pdbx_description
1 polymer ?
#
loop_
_entity_poly.entity_id
_entity_poly.type
_entity_poly.pdbx_seq_one_letter_code
_entity_poly.pdbx_strand_id
1 'polypeptide(L)'
;MPNDEQHTTDVAVTARGDGGDGVRGRRRWLALIAAGAVALTGAGFGASLLIKSPAQAAADSRPPAPSVITAPVEHRTLASSVILRGTVVAGQSLEITPGGTTEGGTPTVSKLPLKAGDQVRAGRLLVEISGRPVIALQGTVPLYRDLKPGAQGSDVGRLQDALHRLGHSTSPDNRGRFGEGTKSAVTALYDALGYEPLPVGGVEGSAAVTSAEAQVTSAERALDDAEDALKTAEADSRSGAGSRSGPGSSGTDSGKTAGSPAGTAGEATRGGRDPEGLRKAVARTREDLATAREGLVAARAASGPMVPSGEVAFLESFPARVQDLPVRLGAKVQGAVMTVAAGPLVVHGYVPDHQKGLIRAGQKAEILSEVNGADATASVRSIATTRTMPRPDGDTAEGQSAGGQADADGYLMTLAPGRPLEAEWTGQNVRLTVQAATTRGKVLVVPVTAVSAGADGSTAVTVLQDDGRQRRVRVKPGTSGDGNVEVIPLESGTLGEGDRVVTGVPADAAAQEPTG
;
A
#
# COMPACT_ATOMS: atom_id res chain seq x y z
N MET A 1 -33.57 -42.80 37.51
CA MET A 1 -35.01 -43.18 37.69
C MET A 1 -35.60 -43.49 36.36
N PRO A 2 -36.46 -44.47 36.34
CA PRO A 2 -36.27 -45.92 36.56
C PRO A 2 -36.78 -46.70 35.32
N ASN A 3 -36.65 -47.89 35.20
CA ASN A 3 -37.29 -49.16 35.52
C ASN A 3 -36.76 -50.19 34.53
N ASP A 4 -36.27 -51.28 34.96
CA ASP A 4 -36.93 -52.54 35.39
C ASP A 4 -37.78 -53.17 34.31
N GLU A 5 -37.42 -54.42 33.90
CA GLU A 5 -38.22 -55.57 34.22
C GLU A 5 -37.57 -56.88 33.78
N GLN A 6 -37.42 -57.74 34.77
CA GLN A 6 -37.17 -59.17 34.68
C GLN A 6 -38.34 -59.93 34.05
N HIS A 7 -38.07 -61.04 33.35
CA HIS A 7 -39.00 -62.16 33.38
C HIS A 7 -38.26 -63.50 33.38
N THR A 8 -38.23 -64.06 34.60
CA THR A 8 -38.15 -65.45 34.89
C THR A 8 -39.44 -66.14 34.46
N THR A 9 -39.39 -67.36 33.98
CA THR A 9 -40.47 -68.35 34.06
C THR A 9 -39.91 -69.74 34.24
N ASP A 10 -40.16 -70.22 35.42
CA ASP A 10 -40.13 -71.57 35.95
C ASP A 10 -41.25 -72.39 35.32
N VAL A 11 -41.17 -73.72 35.34
CA VAL A 11 -42.23 -74.75 35.57
C VAL A 11 -41.67 -76.11 35.22
N ALA A 12 -41.28 -76.92 36.13
CA ALA A 12 -42.03 -77.93 36.94
C ALA A 12 -42.23 -79.27 36.18
N VAL A 13 -41.56 -80.22 36.71
CA VAL A 13 -41.85 -81.56 37.21
C VAL A 13 -43.24 -82.11 36.88
N THR A 14 -43.26 -83.36 36.33
CA THR A 14 -44.13 -84.46 36.87
C THR A 14 -43.57 -85.82 36.52
N ALA A 15 -43.52 -86.64 37.55
CA ALA A 15 -43.20 -88.08 37.57
C ALA A 15 -44.42 -88.96 37.32
N ARG A 16 -44.25 -90.18 36.90
CA ARG A 16 -44.87 -91.47 37.17
C ARG A 16 -44.65 -92.38 36.00
N GLY A 17 -44.28 -93.59 36.17
CA GLY A 17 -44.33 -94.65 37.17
C GLY A 17 -44.52 -95.97 36.42
N ASP A 18 -43.81 -96.86 36.85
CA ASP A 18 -44.18 -98.28 36.96
C ASP A 18 -43.89 -99.31 35.85
N GLY A 19 -43.24 -100.39 36.31
CA GLY A 19 -43.59 -101.77 36.07
C GLY A 19 -42.68 -102.67 35.20
N GLY A 20 -41.84 -103.43 35.84
CA GLY A 20 -41.86 -104.82 35.61
C GLY A 20 -40.87 -105.54 34.65
N ASP A 21 -40.05 -106.31 35.27
CA ASP A 21 -39.49 -107.60 34.79
C ASP A 21 -38.52 -107.76 33.62
N GLY A 22 -37.33 -108.34 33.92
CA GLY A 22 -36.54 -109.02 32.95
C GLY A 22 -35.05 -109.19 33.22
N VAL A 23 -34.66 -110.07 34.10
CA VAL A 23 -33.28 -110.40 34.54
C VAL A 23 -32.39 -111.03 33.48
N ARG A 24 -32.76 -111.08 32.18
CA ARG A 24 -31.91 -111.67 31.12
C ARG A 24 -31.24 -110.67 30.19
N GLY A 25 -31.50 -109.41 30.34
CA GLY A 25 -30.88 -108.33 29.49
C GLY A 25 -29.62 -107.70 30.11
N ARG A 26 -29.35 -107.84 31.36
CA ARG A 26 -28.31 -107.12 32.12
C ARG A 26 -26.86 -107.42 31.69
N ARG A 27 -26.56 -108.65 31.19
CA ARG A 27 -25.20 -109.01 30.74
C ARG A 27 -24.84 -108.43 29.36
N ARG A 28 -25.79 -108.28 28.46
CA ARG A 28 -25.57 -107.66 27.16
C ARG A 28 -25.44 -106.13 27.21
N TRP A 29 -26.12 -105.51 28.14
CA TRP A 29 -26.07 -104.07 28.40
C TRP A 29 -24.73 -103.63 29.05
N LEU A 30 -24.20 -104.42 29.96
CA LEU A 30 -22.89 -104.19 30.56
C LEU A 30 -21.78 -104.33 29.56
N ALA A 31 -21.86 -105.26 28.60
CA ALA A 31 -20.88 -105.37 27.52
C ALA A 31 -20.93 -104.21 26.52
N LEU A 32 -22.14 -103.70 26.25
CA LEU A 32 -22.32 -102.52 25.41
C LEU A 32 -21.80 -101.23 26.08
N ILE A 33 -22.05 -101.09 27.33
CA ILE A 33 -21.56 -99.97 28.14
C ILE A 33 -20.02 -100.04 28.26
N ALA A 34 -19.43 -101.20 28.48
CA ALA A 34 -18.00 -101.36 28.50
C ALA A 34 -17.35 -101.07 27.14
N ALA A 35 -17.96 -101.56 26.02
CA ALA A 35 -17.49 -101.27 24.65
C ALA A 35 -17.68 -99.80 24.32
N GLY A 36 -18.78 -99.16 24.72
CA GLY A 36 -19.02 -97.72 24.59
C GLY A 36 -18.02 -96.87 25.40
N ALA A 37 -17.68 -97.29 26.62
CA ALA A 37 -16.69 -96.61 27.42
C ALA A 37 -15.25 -96.68 26.78
N VAL A 38 -14.88 -97.85 26.27
CA VAL A 38 -13.58 -97.96 25.54
C VAL A 38 -13.55 -97.18 24.26
N ALA A 39 -14.69 -97.16 23.49
CA ALA A 39 -14.79 -96.33 22.29
C ALA A 39 -14.76 -94.83 22.57
N LEU A 40 -15.42 -94.36 23.63
CA LEU A 40 -15.37 -92.96 24.06
C LEU A 40 -14.00 -92.59 24.61
N THR A 41 -13.31 -93.48 25.33
CA THR A 41 -11.97 -93.22 25.82
C THR A 41 -10.94 -93.21 24.64
N GLY A 42 -11.12 -94.10 23.68
CA GLY A 42 -10.31 -94.12 22.46
C GLY A 42 -10.55 -92.92 21.54
N ALA A 43 -11.79 -92.48 21.38
CA ALA A 43 -12.15 -91.26 20.66
C ALA A 43 -11.66 -89.97 21.36
N GLY A 44 -11.73 -89.96 22.73
CA GLY A 44 -11.17 -88.88 23.51
C GLY A 44 -9.66 -88.76 23.40
N PHE A 45 -8.93 -89.89 23.37
CA PHE A 45 -7.50 -89.89 23.18
C PHE A 45 -7.10 -89.50 21.73
N GLY A 46 -7.83 -89.93 20.73
CA GLY A 46 -7.65 -89.56 19.35
C GLY A 46 -7.94 -88.07 19.09
N ALA A 47 -8.99 -87.53 19.71
CA ALA A 47 -9.30 -86.08 19.62
C ALA A 47 -8.28 -85.20 20.33
N SER A 48 -7.68 -85.68 21.40
CA SER A 48 -6.60 -84.98 22.11
C SER A 48 -5.32 -84.76 21.29
N LEU A 49 -5.05 -85.67 20.34
CA LEU A 49 -3.90 -85.54 19.41
C LEU A 49 -4.17 -84.56 18.26
N LEU A 50 -5.45 -84.21 18.00
CA LEU A 50 -5.85 -83.26 16.96
C LEU A 50 -6.09 -81.84 17.48
N ILE A 51 -6.23 -81.69 18.78
CA ILE A 51 -6.45 -80.36 19.40
C ILE A 51 -5.06 -79.81 19.72
N LYS A 52 -4.59 -78.91 18.87
CA LYS A 52 -3.40 -78.11 19.18
C LYS A 52 -3.65 -77.28 20.45
N SER A 53 -2.80 -77.37 21.42
CA SER A 53 -2.92 -76.55 22.65
C SER A 53 -2.90 -75.06 22.29
N PRO A 54 -3.66 -74.22 23.02
CA PRO A 54 -3.56 -72.78 22.84
C PRO A 54 -2.13 -72.23 22.88
N ALA A 55 -1.27 -72.87 23.63
CA ALA A 55 0.18 -72.55 23.69
C ALA A 55 0.93 -72.88 22.39
N GLN A 56 0.58 -74.02 21.73
CA GLN A 56 1.15 -74.38 20.44
C GLN A 56 0.54 -73.50 19.32
N ALA A 57 -0.74 -73.18 19.36
CA ALA A 57 -1.35 -72.27 18.42
C ALA A 57 -0.77 -70.84 18.58
N ALA A 58 -0.45 -70.40 19.77
CA ALA A 58 0.27 -69.16 20.04
C ALA A 58 1.73 -69.19 19.62
N ALA A 59 2.39 -70.33 19.71
CA ALA A 59 3.77 -70.49 19.23
C ALA A 59 3.89 -70.59 17.70
N ASP A 60 2.86 -71.13 17.02
CA ASP A 60 2.78 -71.17 15.56
C ASP A 60 2.31 -69.81 14.95
N SER A 61 1.69 -68.93 15.74
CA SER A 61 1.40 -67.56 15.35
C SER A 61 2.66 -66.70 15.49
N ARG A 62 3.61 -66.84 14.56
CA ARG A 62 4.68 -65.84 14.43
C ARG A 62 4.01 -64.49 14.20
N PRO A 63 4.39 -63.44 14.97
CA PRO A 63 3.94 -62.11 14.63
C PRO A 63 4.27 -61.83 13.15
N PRO A 64 3.35 -61.24 12.40
CA PRO A 64 3.65 -60.90 11.01
C PRO A 64 4.97 -60.13 10.98
N ALA A 65 5.79 -60.42 9.99
CA ALA A 65 7.06 -59.71 9.82
C ALA A 65 6.80 -58.20 9.84
N PRO A 66 7.59 -57.42 10.58
CA PRO A 66 7.35 -55.97 10.69
C PRO A 66 7.33 -55.38 9.29
N SER A 67 6.17 -54.84 8.91
CA SER A 67 5.99 -54.21 7.60
C SER A 67 6.63 -52.83 7.62
N VAL A 68 7.57 -52.61 6.73
CA VAL A 68 8.24 -51.35 6.54
C VAL A 68 7.26 -50.37 5.88
N ILE A 69 7.07 -49.21 6.47
CA ILE A 69 6.23 -48.14 5.86
C ILE A 69 7.04 -47.53 4.73
N THR A 70 6.47 -47.52 3.52
CA THR A 70 7.15 -47.00 2.32
C THR A 70 6.29 -45.96 1.61
N ALA A 71 6.95 -45.03 0.93
CA ALA A 71 6.32 -44.10 0.00
C ALA A 71 6.97 -44.24 -1.38
N PRO A 72 6.24 -44.01 -2.47
CA PRO A 72 6.81 -43.97 -3.81
C PRO A 72 7.66 -42.74 -4.02
N VAL A 73 8.73 -42.88 -4.81
CA VAL A 73 9.47 -41.74 -5.36
C VAL A 73 8.65 -41.13 -6.48
N GLU A 74 8.31 -39.86 -6.38
CA GLU A 74 7.56 -39.13 -7.39
C GLU A 74 8.49 -38.30 -8.28
N HIS A 75 8.15 -38.14 -9.54
CA HIS A 75 8.85 -37.25 -10.46
C HIS A 75 7.95 -36.06 -10.80
N ARG A 76 8.00 -35.03 -9.97
CA ARG A 76 7.14 -33.84 -10.08
C ARG A 76 7.88 -32.54 -9.75
N THR A 77 7.26 -31.42 -10.09
CA THR A 77 7.71 -30.12 -9.64
C THR A 77 7.39 -29.97 -8.16
N LEU A 78 8.38 -29.64 -7.36
CA LEU A 78 8.23 -29.39 -5.94
C LEU A 78 8.14 -27.87 -5.72
N ALA A 79 7.08 -27.43 -5.09
CA ALA A 79 6.89 -26.05 -4.65
C ALA A 79 6.87 -26.02 -3.12
N SER A 80 7.56 -25.07 -2.55
CA SER A 80 7.41 -24.71 -1.14
C SER A 80 6.54 -23.49 -1.06
N SER A 81 5.48 -23.55 -0.30
CA SER A 81 4.57 -22.42 -0.09
C SER A 81 4.66 -21.89 1.35
N VAL A 82 4.56 -20.57 1.47
CA VAL A 82 4.45 -19.89 2.75
C VAL A 82 3.03 -19.35 2.86
N ILE A 83 2.31 -19.78 3.88
CA ILE A 83 0.93 -19.34 4.15
C ILE A 83 0.97 -18.25 5.22
N LEU A 84 0.36 -17.11 4.89
CA LEU A 84 0.30 -15.93 5.74
C LEU A 84 -1.13 -15.37 5.73
N ARG A 85 -1.44 -14.54 6.70
CA ARG A 85 -2.62 -13.68 6.66
C ARG A 85 -2.25 -12.30 6.13
N GLY A 86 -3.17 -11.67 5.43
CA GLY A 86 -3.03 -10.32 4.93
C GLY A 86 -4.35 -9.58 4.94
N THR A 87 -4.28 -8.27 4.72
CA THR A 87 -5.44 -7.39 4.61
C THR A 87 -5.41 -6.67 3.27
N VAL A 88 -6.54 -6.62 2.61
CA VAL A 88 -6.69 -5.87 1.35
C VAL A 88 -6.85 -4.39 1.66
N VAL A 89 -5.95 -3.58 1.13
CA VAL A 89 -5.93 -2.13 1.34
C VAL A 89 -5.82 -1.39 0.02
N ALA A 90 -6.14 -0.11 0.00
CA ALA A 90 -5.88 0.74 -1.16
C ALA A 90 -4.36 0.95 -1.34
N GLY A 91 -3.92 1.08 -2.58
CA GLY A 91 -2.50 1.32 -2.90
C GLY A 91 -1.96 2.64 -2.36
N GLN A 92 -2.83 3.63 -2.20
CA GLN A 92 -2.57 4.88 -1.50
C GLN A 92 -3.67 5.14 -0.48
N SER A 93 -3.29 5.51 0.72
CA SER A 93 -4.18 6.05 1.75
C SER A 93 -3.63 7.41 2.17
N LEU A 94 -4.45 8.47 2.03
CA LEU A 94 -4.07 9.83 2.35
C LEU A 94 -4.97 10.36 3.45
N GLU A 95 -4.36 10.73 4.56
CA GLU A 95 -5.04 11.42 5.65
C GLU A 95 -5.09 12.92 5.35
N ILE A 96 -6.28 13.48 5.35
CA ILE A 96 -6.51 14.91 5.17
C ILE A 96 -6.48 15.57 6.55
N THR A 97 -5.46 16.36 6.78
CA THR A 97 -5.29 17.16 8.00
C THR A 97 -5.50 18.64 7.70
N PRO A 98 -5.90 19.47 8.67
CA PRO A 98 -5.98 20.91 8.47
C PRO A 98 -4.63 21.45 8.01
N GLY A 99 -4.61 22.15 6.89
CA GLY A 99 -3.45 22.89 6.42
C GLY A 99 -3.49 24.32 6.93
N GLY A 100 -2.43 24.75 7.61
CA GLY A 100 -2.23 26.16 7.96
C GLY A 100 -3.18 26.68 9.05
N THR A 101 -2.63 27.40 9.98
CA THR A 101 -3.40 28.14 10.99
C THR A 101 -4.09 29.33 10.33
N THR A 102 -5.40 29.34 10.34
CA THR A 102 -6.16 30.60 10.33
C THR A 102 -5.69 31.39 11.54
N GLU A 103 -5.36 32.66 11.37
CA GLU A 103 -4.90 33.54 12.43
C GLU A 103 -5.70 33.35 13.73
N GLY A 104 -5.11 32.67 14.72
CA GLY A 104 -5.60 32.60 16.10
C GLY A 104 -6.80 31.70 16.41
N GLY A 105 -7.39 30.99 15.44
CA GLY A 105 -8.58 30.15 15.64
C GLY A 105 -8.32 28.65 15.61
N THR A 106 -9.11 27.86 16.36
CA THR A 106 -9.11 26.40 16.21
C THR A 106 -9.78 26.04 14.86
N PRO A 107 -9.12 25.27 13.97
CA PRO A 107 -9.73 24.84 12.72
C PRO A 107 -11.04 24.11 12.97
N THR A 108 -12.06 24.47 12.20
CA THR A 108 -13.43 23.90 12.36
C THR A 108 -13.94 23.45 11.00
N VAL A 109 -14.58 22.28 10.95
CA VAL A 109 -15.21 21.78 9.72
C VAL A 109 -16.43 22.65 9.40
N SER A 110 -16.34 23.46 8.34
CA SER A 110 -17.42 24.37 7.90
C SER A 110 -18.32 23.79 6.80
N LYS A 111 -17.81 22.81 6.01
CA LYS A 111 -18.61 22.09 5.01
C LYS A 111 -18.09 20.67 4.82
N LEU A 112 -19.01 19.71 4.74
CA LEU A 112 -18.70 18.29 4.60
C LEU A 112 -19.60 17.66 3.54
N PRO A 113 -19.24 17.74 2.25
CA PRO A 113 -20.10 17.29 1.15
C PRO A 113 -20.07 15.78 0.91
N LEU A 114 -19.15 15.07 1.54
CA LEU A 114 -18.89 13.64 1.34
C LEU A 114 -19.21 12.85 2.60
N LYS A 115 -19.50 11.55 2.41
CA LYS A 115 -19.69 10.55 3.46
C LYS A 115 -18.65 9.43 3.30
N ALA A 116 -18.44 8.64 4.36
CA ALA A 116 -17.64 7.43 4.26
C ALA A 116 -18.23 6.50 3.18
N GLY A 117 -17.36 5.97 2.33
CA GLY A 117 -17.73 5.14 1.18
C GLY A 117 -17.97 5.90 -0.12
N ASP A 118 -18.13 7.22 -0.12
CA ASP A 118 -18.37 8.00 -1.32
C ASP A 118 -17.18 8.00 -2.28
N GLN A 119 -17.48 8.02 -3.58
CA GLN A 119 -16.47 8.16 -4.63
C GLN A 119 -16.05 9.62 -4.79
N VAL A 120 -14.75 9.82 -4.88
CA VAL A 120 -14.11 11.11 -5.12
C VAL A 120 -13.58 11.15 -6.55
N ARG A 121 -13.83 12.25 -7.25
CA ARG A 121 -13.29 12.55 -8.58
C ARG A 121 -12.26 13.67 -8.49
N ALA A 122 -11.38 13.77 -9.48
CA ALA A 122 -10.45 14.89 -9.57
C ALA A 122 -11.21 16.23 -9.65
N GLY A 123 -10.68 17.26 -9.02
CA GLY A 123 -11.28 18.60 -8.95
C GLY A 123 -12.43 18.72 -7.93
N ARG A 124 -12.77 17.67 -7.18
CA ARG A 124 -13.88 17.74 -6.21
C ARG A 124 -13.44 18.28 -4.86
N LEU A 125 -14.32 19.04 -4.23
CA LEU A 125 -14.20 19.45 -2.83
C LEU A 125 -14.31 18.23 -1.92
N LEU A 126 -13.30 18.01 -1.10
CA LEU A 126 -13.27 16.96 -0.08
C LEU A 126 -13.96 17.42 1.20
N VAL A 127 -13.49 18.53 1.71
CA VAL A 127 -13.96 19.16 2.96
C VAL A 127 -13.65 20.64 2.92
N GLU A 128 -14.39 21.44 3.66
CA GLU A 128 -14.07 22.84 3.93
C GLU A 128 -13.74 23.00 5.40
N ILE A 129 -12.61 23.60 5.68
CA ILE A 129 -12.12 23.85 7.05
C ILE A 129 -11.97 25.34 7.25
N SER A 130 -12.72 25.90 8.20
CA SER A 130 -12.73 27.36 8.49
C SER A 130 -12.90 28.22 7.24
N GLY A 131 -13.84 27.85 6.34
CA GLY A 131 -14.13 28.54 5.09
C GLY A 131 -13.12 28.27 3.95
N ARG A 132 -12.11 27.42 4.16
CA ARG A 132 -11.11 27.09 3.13
C ARG A 132 -11.32 25.69 2.56
N PRO A 133 -11.30 25.52 1.24
CA PRO A 133 -11.53 24.24 0.60
C PRO A 133 -10.29 23.32 0.66
N VAL A 134 -10.51 22.02 0.78
CA VAL A 134 -9.51 20.99 0.45
C VAL A 134 -9.97 20.27 -0.82
N ILE A 135 -9.18 20.39 -1.88
CA ILE A 135 -9.52 19.97 -3.24
C ILE A 135 -8.72 18.71 -3.60
N ALA A 136 -9.38 17.69 -4.15
CA ALA A 136 -8.73 16.50 -4.65
C ALA A 136 -8.12 16.74 -6.03
N LEU A 137 -6.82 16.61 -6.18
CA LEU A 137 -6.10 16.71 -7.47
C LEU A 137 -5.33 15.43 -7.79
N GLN A 138 -5.08 15.17 -9.07
CA GLN A 138 -4.30 14.00 -9.45
C GLN A 138 -2.80 14.25 -9.38
N GLY A 139 -2.10 13.42 -8.58
CA GLY A 139 -0.66 13.49 -8.43
C GLY A 139 -0.13 12.43 -7.48
N THR A 140 1.17 12.14 -7.55
CA THR A 140 1.81 11.06 -6.77
C THR A 140 2.47 11.53 -5.47
N VAL A 141 2.72 12.85 -5.33
CA VAL A 141 3.45 13.41 -4.19
C VAL A 141 2.66 14.57 -3.63
N PRO A 142 2.38 14.63 -2.34
CA PRO A 142 1.73 15.76 -1.70
C PRO A 142 2.51 17.07 -1.87
N LEU A 143 1.82 18.22 -1.81
CA LEU A 143 2.47 19.51 -1.69
C LEU A 143 3.14 19.60 -0.32
N TYR A 144 4.40 20.00 -0.32
CA TYR A 144 5.19 20.20 0.90
C TYR A 144 5.43 21.69 1.22
N ARG A 145 4.94 22.58 0.37
CA ARG A 145 4.99 24.03 0.52
C ARG A 145 3.84 24.69 -0.21
N ASP A 146 3.53 25.91 0.16
CA ASP A 146 2.60 26.77 -0.57
C ASP A 146 3.19 27.14 -1.92
N LEU A 147 2.37 27.06 -2.96
CA LEU A 147 2.76 27.47 -4.31
C LEU A 147 2.26 28.88 -4.58
N LYS A 148 3.23 29.78 -4.79
CA LYS A 148 3.01 31.21 -5.00
C LYS A 148 3.42 31.62 -6.40
N PRO A 149 2.88 32.71 -6.96
CA PRO A 149 3.37 33.32 -8.18
C PRO A 149 4.90 33.47 -8.16
N GLY A 150 5.54 33.18 -9.28
CA GLY A 150 7.01 33.17 -9.38
C GLY A 150 7.69 31.90 -8.87
N ALA A 151 7.00 30.99 -8.15
CA ALA A 151 7.57 29.74 -7.69
C ALA A 151 8.04 28.87 -8.87
N GLN A 152 9.13 28.14 -8.64
CA GLN A 152 9.68 27.18 -9.62
C GLN A 152 9.94 25.85 -8.96
N GLY A 153 9.74 24.76 -9.71
CA GLY A 153 10.01 23.41 -9.25
C GLY A 153 9.09 22.35 -9.84
N SER A 154 9.38 21.09 -9.53
CA SER A 154 8.59 19.94 -9.97
C SER A 154 7.20 19.89 -9.32
N ASP A 155 7.04 20.50 -8.15
CA ASP A 155 5.77 20.68 -7.45
C ASP A 155 4.82 21.60 -8.24
N VAL A 156 5.32 22.71 -8.78
CA VAL A 156 4.57 23.58 -9.70
C VAL A 156 4.17 22.80 -10.96
N GLY A 157 5.11 22.03 -11.53
CA GLY A 157 4.80 21.19 -12.70
C GLY A 157 3.70 20.17 -12.43
N ARG A 158 3.67 19.55 -11.25
CA ARG A 158 2.58 18.63 -10.85
C ARG A 158 1.23 19.34 -10.71
N LEU A 159 1.22 20.53 -10.14
CA LEU A 159 0.01 21.35 -10.09
C LEU A 159 -0.50 21.66 -11.50
N GLN A 160 0.37 22.12 -12.39
CA GLN A 160 0.05 22.40 -13.80
C GLN A 160 -0.51 21.16 -14.50
N ASP A 161 0.12 19.99 -14.34
CA ASP A 161 -0.36 18.73 -14.91
C ASP A 161 -1.78 18.38 -14.38
N ALA A 162 -2.04 18.62 -13.10
CA ALA A 162 -3.36 18.38 -12.50
C ALA A 162 -4.41 19.36 -13.04
N LEU A 163 -4.08 20.65 -13.16
CA LEU A 163 -4.95 21.67 -13.74
C LEU A 163 -5.29 21.36 -15.21
N HIS A 164 -4.32 20.94 -16.00
CA HIS A 164 -4.53 20.50 -17.38
C HIS A 164 -5.49 19.32 -17.49
N ARG A 165 -5.39 18.32 -16.60
CA ARG A 165 -6.33 17.19 -16.57
C ARG A 165 -7.76 17.61 -16.25
N LEU A 166 -7.92 18.71 -15.54
CA LEU A 166 -9.24 19.32 -15.25
C LEU A 166 -9.73 20.26 -16.37
N GLY A 167 -8.93 20.46 -17.43
CA GLY A 167 -9.25 21.32 -18.56
C GLY A 167 -8.84 22.78 -18.38
N HIS A 168 -8.09 23.12 -17.32
CA HIS A 168 -7.58 24.47 -17.09
C HIS A 168 -6.19 24.63 -17.74
N SER A 169 -6.09 25.45 -18.78
CA SER A 169 -4.82 25.72 -19.46
C SER A 169 -3.93 26.61 -18.61
N THR A 170 -2.65 26.25 -18.53
CA THR A 170 -1.62 27.06 -17.86
C THR A 170 -0.73 27.83 -18.86
N SER A 171 -1.14 27.91 -20.13
CA SER A 171 -0.44 28.73 -21.13
C SER A 171 -0.53 30.22 -20.77
N PRO A 172 0.55 31.01 -20.96
CA PRO A 172 1.78 30.70 -21.67
C PRO A 172 2.93 30.17 -20.78
N ASP A 173 2.67 29.69 -19.57
CA ASP A 173 3.73 29.34 -18.64
C ASP A 173 4.49 28.10 -19.07
N ASN A 174 5.80 28.10 -18.85
CA ASN A 174 6.60 26.90 -18.96
C ASN A 174 6.28 25.94 -17.79
N ARG A 175 6.31 24.64 -18.07
CA ARG A 175 6.11 23.62 -17.03
C ARG A 175 7.11 23.79 -15.89
N GLY A 176 6.60 23.82 -14.67
CA GLY A 176 7.40 24.02 -13.47
C GLY A 176 7.64 25.50 -13.11
N ARG A 177 7.02 26.46 -13.79
CA ARG A 177 7.05 27.88 -13.44
C ARG A 177 5.65 28.40 -13.21
N PHE A 178 5.38 28.95 -12.03
CA PHE A 178 4.10 29.54 -11.66
C PHE A 178 4.02 30.99 -12.19
N GLY A 179 3.50 31.18 -13.39
CA GLY A 179 3.31 32.49 -14.04
C GLY A 179 1.84 32.85 -14.21
N GLU A 180 1.54 33.71 -15.18
CA GLU A 180 0.19 34.24 -15.42
C GLU A 180 -0.81 33.16 -15.87
N GLY A 181 -0.37 32.21 -16.69
CA GLY A 181 -1.22 31.10 -17.11
C GLY A 181 -1.61 30.20 -15.94
N THR A 182 -0.68 29.92 -15.04
CA THR A 182 -0.94 29.13 -13.83
C THR A 182 -1.85 29.90 -12.87
N LYS A 183 -1.68 31.22 -12.72
CA LYS A 183 -2.59 32.08 -11.93
C LYS A 183 -4.03 31.97 -12.44
N SER A 184 -4.21 32.14 -13.74
CA SER A 184 -5.53 32.05 -14.37
C SER A 184 -6.17 30.68 -14.19
N ALA A 185 -5.39 29.61 -14.34
CA ALA A 185 -5.87 28.25 -14.15
C ALA A 185 -6.26 27.95 -12.68
N VAL A 186 -5.49 28.46 -11.71
CA VAL A 186 -5.81 28.35 -10.28
C VAL A 186 -7.09 29.13 -9.97
N THR A 187 -7.22 30.37 -10.42
CA THR A 187 -8.46 31.15 -10.25
C THR A 187 -9.65 30.38 -10.80
N ALA A 188 -9.57 29.88 -12.03
CA ALA A 188 -10.65 29.12 -12.65
C ALA A 188 -11.02 27.83 -11.87
N LEU A 189 -10.05 27.14 -11.27
CA LEU A 189 -10.31 25.99 -10.41
C LEU A 189 -11.10 26.38 -9.16
N TYR A 190 -10.69 27.45 -8.47
CA TYR A 190 -11.37 27.91 -7.26
C TYR A 190 -12.76 28.44 -7.57
N ASP A 191 -12.90 29.25 -8.63
CA ASP A 191 -14.18 29.81 -9.09
C ASP A 191 -15.19 28.70 -9.44
N ALA A 192 -14.74 27.63 -10.09
CA ALA A 192 -15.58 26.47 -10.43
C ALA A 192 -16.14 25.77 -9.18
N LEU A 193 -15.48 25.91 -8.04
CA LEU A 193 -15.91 25.37 -6.74
C LEU A 193 -16.66 26.41 -5.88
N GLY A 194 -16.73 27.67 -6.32
CA GLY A 194 -17.35 28.77 -5.60
C GLY A 194 -16.49 29.36 -4.48
N TYR A 195 -15.18 29.31 -4.62
CA TYR A 195 -14.23 29.87 -3.67
C TYR A 195 -13.33 30.91 -4.33
N GLU A 196 -12.81 31.83 -3.52
CA GLU A 196 -11.75 32.74 -3.95
C GLU A 196 -10.38 32.18 -3.51
N PRO A 197 -9.40 32.11 -4.42
CA PRO A 197 -8.06 31.73 -4.05
C PRO A 197 -7.42 32.78 -3.14
N LEU A 198 -6.57 32.34 -2.21
CA LEU A 198 -5.84 33.26 -1.34
C LEU A 198 -4.85 34.09 -2.15
N PRO A 199 -4.85 35.43 -2.04
CA PRO A 199 -3.84 36.27 -2.64
C PRO A 199 -2.53 36.18 -1.85
N VAL A 200 -1.41 36.21 -2.54
CA VAL A 200 -0.09 36.31 -1.90
C VAL A 200 0.03 37.65 -1.17
N GLY A 201 0.42 37.60 0.10
CA GLY A 201 0.57 38.81 0.93
C GLY A 201 -0.76 39.45 1.36
N GLY A 202 -1.90 38.81 1.09
CA GLY A 202 -3.20 39.33 1.51
C GLY A 202 -3.43 40.76 1.02
N VAL A 203 -3.87 41.63 1.92
CA VAL A 203 -4.13 43.08 1.65
C VAL A 203 -2.83 43.80 1.25
N GLU A 204 -1.70 43.45 1.83
CA GLU A 204 -0.41 44.10 1.54
C GLU A 204 0.07 43.78 0.10
N GLY A 205 -0.15 42.56 -0.38
CA GLY A 205 0.19 42.18 -1.77
C GLY A 205 -0.61 42.95 -2.81
N SER A 206 -1.89 43.20 -2.58
CA SER A 206 -2.72 44.03 -3.45
C SER A 206 -2.34 45.52 -3.38
N ALA A 207 -1.97 46.00 -2.19
CA ALA A 207 -1.47 47.37 -2.01
C ALA A 207 -0.19 47.64 -2.78
N ALA A 208 0.73 46.65 -2.86
CA ALA A 208 1.96 46.76 -3.63
C ALA A 208 1.71 46.97 -5.13
N VAL A 209 0.74 46.24 -5.71
CA VAL A 209 0.35 46.41 -7.12
C VAL A 209 -0.27 47.80 -7.33
N THR A 210 -1.21 48.22 -6.46
CA THR A 210 -1.84 49.52 -6.52
C THR A 210 -0.81 50.66 -6.42
N SER A 211 0.19 50.52 -5.53
CA SER A 211 1.29 51.49 -5.41
C SER A 211 2.12 51.58 -6.70
N ALA A 212 2.45 50.42 -7.29
CA ALA A 212 3.20 50.38 -8.55
C ALA A 212 2.41 50.97 -9.73
N GLU A 213 1.09 50.77 -9.77
CA GLU A 213 0.20 51.40 -10.78
C GLU A 213 0.15 52.91 -10.60
N ALA A 214 0.10 53.42 -9.37
CA ALA A 214 0.18 54.83 -9.08
C ALA A 214 1.50 55.46 -9.51
N GLN A 215 2.61 54.72 -9.33
CA GLN A 215 3.95 55.17 -9.81
C GLN A 215 4.01 55.28 -11.32
N VAL A 216 3.46 54.29 -12.06
CA VAL A 216 3.38 54.38 -13.54
C VAL A 216 2.56 55.57 -13.96
N THR A 217 1.39 55.77 -13.38
CA THR A 217 0.51 56.91 -13.70
C THR A 217 1.19 58.27 -13.41
N SER A 218 1.94 58.33 -12.30
CA SER A 218 2.72 59.55 -11.98
C SER A 218 3.84 59.80 -12.98
N ALA A 219 4.56 58.74 -13.37
CA ALA A 219 5.63 58.85 -14.35
C ALA A 219 5.13 59.20 -15.79
N GLU A 220 3.94 58.70 -16.17
CA GLU A 220 3.27 59.06 -17.41
C GLU A 220 2.93 60.56 -17.46
N ARG A 221 2.31 61.08 -16.39
CA ARG A 221 2.02 62.52 -16.27
C ARG A 221 3.28 63.37 -16.30
N ALA A 222 4.34 62.95 -15.61
CA ALA A 222 5.60 63.67 -15.64
C ALA A 222 6.24 63.70 -17.02
N LEU A 223 6.09 62.62 -17.78
CA LEU A 223 6.54 62.59 -19.19
C LEU A 223 5.71 63.51 -20.07
N ASP A 224 4.39 63.50 -19.96
CA ASP A 224 3.51 64.38 -20.72
C ASP A 224 3.81 65.84 -20.42
N ASP A 225 3.99 66.22 -19.17
CA ASP A 225 4.39 67.57 -18.73
C ASP A 225 5.74 67.99 -19.32
N ALA A 226 6.73 67.07 -19.34
CA ALA A 226 8.05 67.33 -19.89
C ALA A 226 8.02 67.47 -21.42
N GLU A 227 7.20 66.66 -22.10
CA GLU A 227 7.03 66.72 -23.57
C GLU A 227 6.30 68.04 -23.99
N ASP A 228 5.29 68.45 -23.27
CA ASP A 228 4.58 69.70 -23.51
C ASP A 228 5.46 70.94 -23.25
N ALA A 229 6.28 70.91 -22.19
CA ALA A 229 7.27 71.94 -21.91
C ALA A 229 8.31 72.06 -23.07
N LEU A 230 8.80 70.93 -23.58
CA LEU A 230 9.71 70.90 -24.72
C LEU A 230 9.06 71.45 -25.98
N LYS A 231 7.85 71.01 -26.28
CA LYS A 231 7.09 71.47 -27.44
C LYS A 231 6.84 72.99 -27.42
N THR A 232 6.50 73.51 -26.26
CA THR A 232 6.34 74.96 -26.05
C THR A 232 7.67 75.72 -26.26
N ALA A 233 8.75 75.25 -25.69
CA ALA A 233 10.08 75.85 -25.84
C ALA A 233 10.60 75.79 -27.29
N GLU A 234 10.31 74.71 -28.01
CA GLU A 234 10.63 74.59 -29.45
C GLU A 234 9.78 75.55 -30.34
N ALA A 235 8.51 75.77 -29.95
CA ALA A 235 7.65 76.76 -30.66
C ALA A 235 8.14 78.19 -30.42
N ASP A 236 8.44 78.52 -29.17
CA ASP A 236 9.03 79.82 -28.79
C ASP A 236 10.36 80.09 -29.48
N SER A 237 11.24 79.10 -29.59
CA SER A 237 12.53 79.23 -30.29
C SER A 237 12.36 79.46 -31.79
N ARG A 238 11.35 78.87 -32.43
CA ARG A 238 11.03 79.12 -33.85
C ARG A 238 10.44 80.50 -34.08
N SER A 239 9.58 80.98 -33.17
CA SER A 239 8.98 82.33 -33.19
C SER A 239 10.00 83.44 -32.98
N GLY A 240 10.94 83.19 -32.04
CA GLY A 240 12.04 84.16 -31.74
C GLY A 240 13.13 84.24 -32.80
N ALA A 241 13.30 83.23 -33.66
CA ALA A 241 14.19 83.25 -34.79
C ALA A 241 13.66 84.11 -35.98
N GLY A 242 12.30 84.24 -36.05
CA GLY A 242 11.64 85.07 -37.10
C GLY A 242 11.63 86.58 -36.83
N SER A 243 11.99 87.05 -35.63
CA SER A 243 11.88 88.46 -35.24
C SER A 243 13.24 89.23 -35.21
N ARG A 244 14.34 88.66 -35.73
CA ARG A 244 15.68 89.29 -35.77
C ARG A 244 16.13 89.81 -37.13
N SER A 245 15.21 90.21 -37.99
CA SER A 245 15.54 90.91 -39.24
C SER A 245 14.80 92.23 -39.33
N GLY A 246 15.22 93.24 -38.61
CA GLY A 246 14.87 94.63 -38.82
C GLY A 246 16.03 95.54 -38.44
N PRO A 247 16.47 96.45 -39.38
CA PRO A 247 17.73 97.21 -39.25
C PRO A 247 17.58 98.48 -38.40
N GLY A 248 18.57 98.71 -37.67
CA GLY A 248 19.04 99.84 -36.94
C GLY A 248 18.30 101.18 -37.00
N SER A 249 18.23 101.83 -35.89
CA SER A 249 18.25 103.25 -35.72
C SER A 249 19.06 103.69 -34.53
N SER A 250 20.14 104.40 -34.83
CA SER A 250 20.96 105.14 -33.85
C SER A 250 20.22 106.29 -33.24
N GLY A 251 20.35 106.45 -31.93
CA GLY A 251 19.89 107.61 -31.22
C GLY A 251 20.58 107.72 -29.87
N THR A 252 21.64 108.60 -29.87
CA THR A 252 22.31 109.16 -28.68
C THR A 252 21.30 109.96 -27.84
N ASP A 253 21.24 109.81 -26.55
CA ASP A 253 21.44 110.94 -25.65
C ASP A 253 21.68 110.52 -24.19
N SER A 254 22.44 111.35 -23.51
CA SER A 254 22.94 111.32 -22.16
C SER A 254 21.94 111.63 -21.10
N GLY A 255 22.11 111.07 -19.96
CA GLY A 255 21.43 111.53 -18.71
C GLY A 255 21.68 110.71 -17.50
N LYS A 256 22.59 111.17 -16.69
CA LYS A 256 22.96 110.91 -15.30
C LYS A 256 21.72 110.72 -14.36
N THR A 257 21.71 109.74 -13.50
CA THR A 257 21.83 109.95 -12.01
C THR A 257 21.52 108.64 -11.27
N ALA A 258 22.44 108.32 -10.44
CA ALA A 258 22.47 107.86 -9.06
C ALA A 258 21.34 107.04 -8.46
N GLY A 259 21.67 105.91 -7.85
CA GLY A 259 21.11 105.57 -6.58
C GLY A 259 20.68 104.14 -6.34
N SER A 260 21.57 103.38 -5.80
CA SER A 260 21.38 102.38 -4.73
C SER A 260 20.55 101.11 -4.91
N PRO A 261 20.84 100.17 -4.04
CA PRO A 261 20.96 98.74 -4.43
C PRO A 261 19.79 97.94 -3.91
N ALA A 262 19.43 96.94 -4.59
CA ALA A 262 18.76 95.78 -3.98
C ALA A 262 18.42 94.72 -4.98
N GLY A 263 18.74 93.57 -4.71
CA GLY A 263 17.94 92.44 -5.12
C GLY A 263 18.56 91.53 -6.18
N THR A 264 19.43 90.67 -5.78
CA THR A 264 19.68 89.38 -6.38
C THR A 264 18.35 88.62 -6.54
N ALA A 265 17.67 88.85 -7.67
CA ALA A 265 16.54 88.06 -8.09
C ALA A 265 16.43 88.09 -9.61
N GLY A 266 17.34 87.45 -10.31
CA GLY A 266 17.36 87.51 -11.75
C GLY A 266 18.03 86.37 -12.48
N GLU A 267 18.49 85.37 -11.77
CA GLU A 267 19.24 84.28 -12.39
C GLU A 267 18.51 82.93 -12.44
N ALA A 268 17.35 82.83 -11.77
CA ALA A 268 16.59 81.60 -11.74
C ALA A 268 15.64 81.38 -12.95
N THR A 269 15.50 82.33 -13.88
CA THR A 269 14.48 82.27 -14.91
C THR A 269 15.02 82.01 -16.33
N ARG A 270 16.31 81.83 -16.51
CA ARG A 270 16.89 81.48 -17.84
C ARG A 270 17.22 80.04 -18.04
N GLY A 271 17.24 79.20 -17.01
CA GLY A 271 17.52 77.76 -17.12
C GLY A 271 16.36 76.89 -17.60
N GLY A 272 15.11 77.41 -17.58
CA GLY A 272 13.93 76.63 -17.86
C GLY A 272 13.46 76.63 -19.32
N ARG A 273 14.12 77.33 -20.21
CA ARG A 273 13.71 77.44 -21.62
C ARG A 273 14.76 76.93 -22.65
N ASP A 274 15.80 76.27 -22.17
CA ASP A 274 16.76 75.67 -23.06
C ASP A 274 16.18 74.36 -23.61
N PRO A 275 15.90 74.27 -24.95
CA PRO A 275 15.37 73.05 -25.56
C PRO A 275 16.24 71.81 -25.37
N GLU A 276 17.57 71.99 -25.21
CA GLU A 276 18.46 70.86 -24.98
C GLU A 276 18.37 70.32 -23.56
N GLY A 277 18.22 71.21 -22.56
CA GLY A 277 17.92 70.82 -21.20
C GLY A 277 16.56 70.09 -21.06
N LEU A 278 15.53 70.57 -21.78
CA LEU A 278 14.22 69.94 -21.81
C LEU A 278 14.24 68.60 -22.52
N ARG A 279 15.03 68.42 -23.61
CA ARG A 279 15.21 67.11 -24.22
C ARG A 279 15.86 66.10 -23.27
N LYS A 280 16.81 66.52 -22.46
CA LYS A 280 17.39 65.71 -21.41
C LYS A 280 16.39 65.39 -20.30
N ALA A 281 15.51 66.30 -19.96
CA ALA A 281 14.41 66.07 -19.00
C ALA A 281 13.44 64.99 -19.56
N VAL A 282 12.99 65.13 -20.82
CA VAL A 282 12.13 64.11 -21.48
C VAL A 282 12.83 62.73 -21.53
N ALA A 283 14.15 62.69 -21.80
CA ALA A 283 14.88 61.44 -21.80
C ALA A 283 14.85 60.75 -20.40
N ARG A 284 15.07 61.55 -19.33
CA ARG A 284 15.00 61.05 -17.93
C ARG A 284 13.60 60.56 -17.55
N THR A 285 12.53 61.33 -17.84
CA THR A 285 11.15 60.96 -17.54
C THR A 285 10.73 59.70 -18.31
N ARG A 286 11.25 59.48 -19.52
CA ARG A 286 11.04 58.21 -20.25
C ARG A 286 11.73 57.05 -19.58
N GLU A 287 12.94 57.22 -19.06
CA GLU A 287 13.67 56.20 -18.30
C GLU A 287 12.94 55.89 -16.95
N ASP A 288 12.45 56.93 -16.26
CA ASP A 288 11.66 56.81 -15.04
C ASP A 288 10.35 56.03 -15.30
N LEU A 289 9.65 56.33 -16.42
CA LEU A 289 8.47 55.57 -16.82
C LEU A 289 8.80 54.11 -17.16
N ALA A 290 9.90 53.84 -17.86
CA ALA A 290 10.32 52.47 -18.12
C ALA A 290 10.59 51.71 -16.83
N THR A 291 11.29 52.32 -15.88
CA THR A 291 11.55 51.75 -14.53
C THR A 291 10.26 51.50 -13.74
N ALA A 292 9.32 52.44 -13.76
CA ALA A 292 8.04 52.28 -13.11
C ALA A 292 7.23 51.14 -13.72
N ARG A 293 7.22 50.99 -15.05
CA ARG A 293 6.56 49.88 -15.76
C ARG A 293 7.21 48.53 -15.44
N GLU A 294 8.53 48.47 -15.36
CA GLU A 294 9.25 47.26 -14.93
C GLU A 294 8.87 46.91 -13.48
N GLY A 295 8.79 47.89 -12.58
CA GLY A 295 8.33 47.72 -11.19
C GLY A 295 6.91 47.17 -11.13
N LEU A 296 5.99 47.67 -11.95
CA LEU A 296 4.62 47.16 -12.03
C LEU A 296 4.56 45.73 -12.54
N VAL A 297 5.33 45.39 -13.57
CA VAL A 297 5.43 44.01 -14.07
C VAL A 297 5.94 43.08 -12.97
N ALA A 298 6.96 43.49 -12.21
CA ALA A 298 7.50 42.71 -11.10
C ALA A 298 6.47 42.54 -9.97
N ALA A 299 5.78 43.62 -9.59
CA ALA A 299 4.71 43.58 -8.57
C ALA A 299 3.55 42.65 -8.98
N ARG A 300 3.09 42.75 -10.21
CA ARG A 300 2.06 41.86 -10.77
C ARG A 300 2.55 40.41 -10.85
N ALA A 301 3.80 40.18 -11.24
CA ALA A 301 4.38 38.84 -11.29
C ALA A 301 4.45 38.17 -9.90
N ALA A 302 4.75 38.95 -8.86
CA ALA A 302 4.84 38.49 -7.48
C ALA A 302 3.47 38.37 -6.75
N SER A 303 2.45 39.05 -7.26
CA SER A 303 1.09 39.06 -6.69
C SER A 303 0.17 38.07 -7.38
N GLY A 304 -0.99 37.82 -6.79
CA GLY A 304 -2.06 37.00 -7.37
C GLY A 304 -2.36 35.75 -6.55
N PRO A 305 -3.14 34.82 -7.10
CA PRO A 305 -3.60 33.63 -6.38
C PRO A 305 -2.45 32.71 -6.00
N MET A 306 -2.47 32.22 -4.77
CA MET A 306 -1.57 31.14 -4.31
C MET A 306 -2.37 29.86 -4.08
N VAL A 307 -1.68 28.74 -4.04
CA VAL A 307 -2.24 27.45 -3.65
C VAL A 307 -1.57 27.03 -2.35
N PRO A 308 -2.26 27.16 -1.20
CA PRO A 308 -1.76 26.63 0.06
C PRO A 308 -1.63 25.11 0.00
N SER A 309 -0.57 24.58 0.61
CA SER A 309 -0.30 23.14 0.64
C SER A 309 -1.41 22.34 1.31
N GLY A 310 -2.12 22.93 2.28
CA GLY A 310 -3.24 22.31 2.97
C GLY A 310 -4.57 22.35 2.24
N GLU A 311 -4.69 23.07 1.13
CA GLU A 311 -5.93 23.14 0.34
C GLU A 311 -5.97 22.15 -0.82
N VAL A 312 -4.91 21.38 -1.03
CA VAL A 312 -4.81 20.40 -2.12
C VAL A 312 -4.36 19.04 -1.61
N ALA A 313 -5.17 18.03 -1.90
CA ALA A 313 -4.85 16.64 -1.66
C ALA A 313 -4.51 15.95 -2.97
N PHE A 314 -3.25 15.52 -3.16
CA PHE A 314 -2.84 14.77 -4.33
C PHE A 314 -3.09 13.29 -4.16
N LEU A 315 -3.88 12.72 -5.08
CA LEU A 315 -4.23 11.32 -5.17
C LEU A 315 -3.68 10.72 -6.47
N GLU A 316 -3.08 9.53 -6.39
CA GLU A 316 -2.41 8.89 -7.54
C GLU A 316 -3.37 8.63 -8.70
N SER A 317 -4.60 8.22 -8.41
CA SER A 317 -5.59 7.88 -9.42
C SER A 317 -7.01 8.17 -8.96
N PHE A 318 -7.91 8.26 -9.93
CA PHE A 318 -9.35 8.41 -9.73
C PHE A 318 -10.12 7.33 -10.51
N PRO A 319 -11.34 6.93 -10.03
CA PRO A 319 -12.00 7.43 -8.84
C PRO A 319 -11.30 6.96 -7.56
N ALA A 320 -11.18 7.87 -6.59
CA ALA A 320 -10.77 7.56 -5.23
C ALA A 320 -12.01 7.35 -4.35
N ARG A 321 -11.85 6.92 -3.10
CA ARG A 321 -12.97 6.67 -2.18
C ARG A 321 -12.65 7.22 -0.80
N VAL A 322 -13.65 7.80 -0.15
CA VAL A 322 -13.55 8.15 1.27
C VAL A 322 -13.55 6.87 2.09
N GLN A 323 -12.44 6.57 2.76
CA GLN A 323 -12.29 5.37 3.57
C GLN A 323 -12.84 5.57 4.98
N ASP A 324 -12.50 6.70 5.60
CA ASP A 324 -12.92 7.05 6.95
C ASP A 324 -13.20 8.55 7.07
N LEU A 325 -14.16 8.90 7.93
CA LEU A 325 -14.62 10.26 8.16
C LEU A 325 -14.96 10.44 9.65
N PRO A 326 -13.94 10.61 10.52
CA PRO A 326 -14.14 10.64 11.96
C PRO A 326 -14.78 11.94 12.47
N VAL A 327 -14.93 12.95 11.63
CA VAL A 327 -15.42 14.28 12.01
C VAL A 327 -16.86 14.54 11.58
N ARG A 328 -17.48 15.53 12.20
CA ARG A 328 -18.82 16.01 11.86
C ARG A 328 -18.76 17.50 11.51
N LEU A 329 -19.76 17.97 10.80
CA LEU A 329 -19.95 19.41 10.54
C LEU A 329 -19.94 20.20 11.86
N GLY A 330 -19.18 21.29 11.92
CA GLY A 330 -19.00 22.11 13.12
C GLY A 330 -17.99 21.56 14.14
N ALA A 331 -17.37 20.40 13.89
CA ALA A 331 -16.37 19.87 14.79
C ALA A 331 -15.06 20.66 14.73
N LYS A 332 -14.43 20.86 15.89
CA LYS A 332 -13.05 21.36 15.99
C LYS A 332 -12.09 20.28 15.55
N VAL A 333 -11.13 20.64 14.72
CA VAL A 333 -10.17 19.69 14.14
C VAL A 333 -8.84 19.77 14.88
N GLN A 334 -8.37 18.61 15.37
CA GLN A 334 -7.06 18.48 16.03
C GLN A 334 -6.15 17.43 15.33
N GLY A 335 -6.67 16.75 14.31
CA GLY A 335 -5.97 15.68 13.61
C GLY A 335 -6.54 15.46 12.21
N ALA A 336 -6.55 14.21 11.75
CA ALA A 336 -7.11 13.83 10.47
C ALA A 336 -8.64 14.07 10.43
N VAL A 337 -9.09 14.73 9.35
CA VAL A 337 -10.52 15.04 9.10
C VAL A 337 -11.17 13.91 8.34
N MET A 338 -10.46 13.35 7.39
CA MET A 338 -10.89 12.18 6.61
C MET A 338 -9.67 11.44 6.07
N THR A 339 -9.88 10.18 5.77
CA THR A 339 -8.92 9.35 5.04
C THR A 339 -9.49 9.03 3.66
N VAL A 340 -8.72 9.31 2.62
CA VAL A 340 -9.09 9.03 1.23
C VAL A 340 -8.17 7.96 0.68
N ALA A 341 -8.78 6.90 0.17
CA ALA A 341 -8.10 5.78 -0.47
C ALA A 341 -8.10 5.96 -1.99
N ALA A 342 -6.94 5.79 -2.61
CA ALA A 342 -6.77 5.90 -4.07
C ALA A 342 -5.86 4.78 -4.59
N GLY A 343 -5.87 4.59 -5.90
CA GLY A 343 -5.06 3.57 -6.55
C GLY A 343 -5.67 2.17 -6.55
N PRO A 344 -5.03 1.22 -7.21
CA PRO A 344 -5.46 -0.16 -7.22
C PRO A 344 -5.36 -0.76 -5.82
N LEU A 345 -6.24 -1.69 -5.50
CA LEU A 345 -6.14 -2.45 -4.27
C LEU A 345 -4.88 -3.30 -4.26
N VAL A 346 -4.20 -3.32 -3.13
CA VAL A 346 -3.02 -4.15 -2.86
C VAL A 346 -3.28 -4.98 -1.61
N VAL A 347 -2.47 -5.99 -1.36
CA VAL A 347 -2.61 -6.77 -0.14
C VAL A 347 -1.36 -6.59 0.71
N HIS A 348 -1.57 -6.22 1.95
CA HIS A 348 -0.55 -6.15 2.97
C HIS A 348 -0.56 -7.43 3.80
N GLY A 349 0.60 -8.05 3.96
CA GLY A 349 0.81 -9.19 4.85
C GLY A 349 2.07 -8.96 5.67
N TYR A 350 2.18 -9.62 6.81
CA TYR A 350 3.36 -9.51 7.66
C TYR A 350 4.12 -10.84 7.66
N VAL A 351 5.39 -10.78 7.31
CA VAL A 351 6.27 -11.94 7.20
C VAL A 351 7.07 -12.08 8.50
N PRO A 352 6.92 -13.19 9.23
CA PRO A 352 7.70 -13.45 10.43
C PRO A 352 9.22 -13.59 10.12
N ASP A 353 10.07 -13.33 11.12
CA ASP A 353 11.54 -13.39 10.98
C ASP A 353 12.03 -14.70 10.35
N HIS A 354 11.51 -15.85 10.79
CA HIS A 354 11.92 -17.17 10.33
C HIS A 354 11.53 -17.45 8.86
N GLN A 355 10.60 -16.71 8.29
CA GLN A 355 10.14 -16.87 6.90
C GLN A 355 10.67 -15.78 5.95
N LYS A 356 11.28 -14.71 6.48
CA LYS A 356 11.78 -13.58 5.67
C LYS A 356 12.73 -14.02 4.56
N GLY A 357 13.62 -14.99 4.86
CA GLY A 357 14.59 -15.50 3.89
C GLY A 357 13.98 -16.30 2.73
N LEU A 358 12.75 -16.77 2.89
CA LEU A 358 12.04 -17.60 1.91
C LEU A 358 11.28 -16.76 0.88
N ILE A 359 10.89 -15.53 1.23
CA ILE A 359 10.03 -14.68 0.39
C ILE A 359 10.90 -13.60 -0.28
N ARG A 360 10.65 -13.36 -1.56
CA ARG A 360 11.35 -12.36 -2.38
C ARG A 360 10.37 -11.64 -3.30
N ALA A 361 10.70 -10.40 -3.66
CA ALA A 361 9.95 -9.67 -4.68
C ALA A 361 9.91 -10.45 -6.01
N GLY A 362 8.77 -10.41 -6.68
CA GLY A 362 8.51 -11.13 -7.93
C GLY A 362 7.92 -12.53 -7.78
N GLN A 363 7.89 -13.11 -6.57
CA GLN A 363 7.26 -14.42 -6.36
C GLN A 363 5.75 -14.35 -6.57
N LYS A 364 5.20 -15.45 -7.11
CA LYS A 364 3.75 -15.61 -7.28
C LYS A 364 3.10 -15.92 -5.94
N ALA A 365 1.89 -15.42 -5.78
CA ALA A 365 1.05 -15.68 -4.62
C ALA A 365 -0.39 -15.85 -5.03
N GLU A 366 -1.13 -16.60 -4.26
CA GLU A 366 -2.58 -16.71 -4.31
C GLU A 366 -3.18 -15.96 -3.13
N ILE A 367 -4.24 -15.23 -3.40
CA ILE A 367 -5.04 -14.53 -2.41
C ILE A 367 -6.38 -15.25 -2.34
N LEU A 368 -6.78 -15.70 -1.17
CA LEU A 368 -8.08 -16.31 -0.94
C LEU A 368 -8.85 -15.49 0.09
N SER A 369 -10.01 -14.99 -0.29
CA SER A 369 -10.94 -14.35 0.63
C SER A 369 -11.64 -15.40 1.49
N GLU A 370 -11.52 -15.28 2.80
CA GLU A 370 -12.20 -16.18 3.75
C GLU A 370 -13.70 -15.83 3.89
N VAL A 371 -14.13 -14.67 3.36
CA VAL A 371 -15.51 -14.18 3.48
C VAL A 371 -16.41 -14.77 2.39
N ASN A 372 -15.96 -14.73 1.14
CA ASN A 372 -16.76 -15.15 -0.03
C ASN A 372 -16.14 -16.33 -0.79
N GLY A 373 -14.99 -16.85 -0.37
CA GLY A 373 -14.29 -17.95 -1.05
C GLY A 373 -13.68 -17.58 -2.40
N ALA A 374 -13.70 -16.29 -2.77
CA ALA A 374 -13.10 -15.84 -4.02
C ALA A 374 -11.57 -15.89 -3.96
N ASP A 375 -10.95 -16.25 -5.08
CA ASP A 375 -9.51 -16.31 -5.24
C ASP A 375 -9.00 -15.29 -6.26
N ALA A 376 -7.76 -14.87 -6.07
CA ALA A 376 -7.05 -14.01 -7.00
C ALA A 376 -5.55 -14.35 -7.00
N THR A 377 -4.93 -14.20 -8.17
CA THR A 377 -3.48 -14.32 -8.29
C THR A 377 -2.81 -12.98 -8.04
N ALA A 378 -1.64 -13.00 -7.41
CA ALA A 378 -0.85 -11.82 -7.12
C ALA A 378 0.65 -12.10 -7.29
N SER A 379 1.43 -11.06 -7.19
CA SER A 379 2.88 -11.14 -7.08
C SER A 379 3.38 -10.29 -5.91
N VAL A 380 4.44 -10.74 -5.24
CA VAL A 380 5.11 -9.97 -4.20
C VAL A 380 5.76 -8.75 -4.84
N ARG A 381 5.28 -7.55 -4.52
CA ARG A 381 5.81 -6.28 -5.03
C ARG A 381 7.04 -5.84 -4.24
N SER A 382 6.96 -5.89 -2.92
CA SER A 382 8.04 -5.47 -2.03
C SER A 382 7.90 -6.12 -0.66
N ILE A 383 9.03 -6.19 0.05
CA ILE A 383 9.11 -6.59 1.45
C ILE A 383 9.91 -5.52 2.18
N ALA A 384 9.38 -5.03 3.29
CA ALA A 384 10.07 -4.04 4.12
C ALA A 384 11.38 -4.58 4.67
N THR A 385 12.39 -3.73 4.78
CA THR A 385 13.68 -4.06 5.39
C THR A 385 13.63 -3.98 6.91
N THR A 386 12.77 -3.09 7.44
CA THR A 386 12.53 -2.89 8.87
C THR A 386 11.32 -3.68 9.33
N ARG A 387 11.43 -4.27 10.54
CA ARG A 387 10.33 -4.97 11.18
C ARG A 387 9.32 -3.97 11.72
N THR A 388 8.06 -4.23 11.49
CA THR A 388 6.94 -3.54 12.12
C THR A 388 6.63 -4.29 13.43
N MET A 389 6.60 -3.59 14.54
CA MET A 389 6.13 -4.13 15.81
C MET A 389 4.69 -3.68 16.05
N PRO A 390 3.84 -4.53 16.65
CA PRO A 390 2.53 -4.09 17.11
C PRO A 390 2.75 -2.91 18.06
N ARG A 391 1.99 -1.83 17.85
CA ARG A 391 2.01 -0.71 18.78
C ARG A 391 1.34 -1.20 20.07
N PRO A 392 1.97 -1.16 21.25
CA PRO A 392 1.28 -1.42 22.47
C PRO A 392 0.18 -0.36 22.62
N ASP A 393 -1.05 -0.81 22.80
CA ASP A 393 -2.23 0.04 23.00
C ASP A 393 -2.03 0.94 24.23
N GLY A 394 -1.70 2.20 23.97
CA GLY A 394 -1.71 3.29 24.92
C GLY A 394 -2.44 4.44 24.24
N ASP A 395 -3.63 4.80 24.72
CA ASP A 395 -4.51 5.87 24.27
C ASP A 395 -5.21 5.66 22.91
N THR A 396 -6.07 4.67 22.83
CA THR A 396 -7.21 4.72 21.91
C THR A 396 -8.43 5.19 22.70
N ALA A 397 -8.91 6.39 22.33
CA ALA A 397 -10.26 6.81 22.66
C ALA A 397 -11.25 5.71 22.25
N GLU A 398 -12.13 5.36 23.18
CA GLU A 398 -13.17 4.35 23.03
C GLU A 398 -13.93 4.52 21.71
N GLY A 399 -13.88 3.54 20.83
CA GLY A 399 -14.81 3.45 19.72
C GLY A 399 -14.36 2.90 18.38
N GLN A 400 -13.11 2.46 18.19
CA GLN A 400 -12.74 1.82 16.92
C GLN A 400 -12.25 0.40 17.14
N SER A 401 -13.09 -0.55 16.73
CA SER A 401 -12.74 -1.95 16.61
C SER A 401 -11.62 -2.10 15.55
N ALA A 402 -10.38 -2.11 16.01
CA ALA A 402 -9.22 -2.47 15.20
C ALA A 402 -9.23 -3.99 14.94
N GLY A 403 -10.15 -4.45 14.11
CA GLY A 403 -10.25 -5.83 13.66
C GLY A 403 -9.17 -6.20 12.63
N GLY A 404 -7.90 -5.91 12.88
CA GLY A 404 -6.87 -6.24 11.88
C GLY A 404 -5.42 -6.03 12.31
N GLN A 405 -5.17 -5.47 13.47
CA GLN A 405 -3.80 -5.09 13.88
C GLN A 405 -3.10 -6.05 14.84
N ALA A 406 -3.78 -7.08 15.34
CA ALA A 406 -3.16 -8.05 16.25
C ALA A 406 -2.05 -8.92 15.61
N ASP A 407 -2.03 -9.03 14.28
CA ASP A 407 -1.05 -9.85 13.53
C ASP A 407 0.05 -9.02 12.83
N ALA A 408 0.21 -7.74 13.19
CA ALA A 408 1.16 -6.82 12.54
C ALA A 408 2.62 -7.03 13.00
N ASP A 409 2.98 -8.22 13.48
CA ASP A 409 4.35 -8.53 13.88
C ASP A 409 5.13 -9.17 12.72
N GLY A 410 6.14 -8.44 12.22
CA GLY A 410 6.96 -8.93 11.12
C GLY A 410 7.34 -7.85 10.11
N TYR A 411 7.79 -8.31 8.95
CA TYR A 411 8.15 -7.43 7.83
C TYR A 411 6.95 -7.22 6.92
N LEU A 412 6.57 -5.98 6.71
CA LEU A 412 5.47 -5.65 5.81
C LEU A 412 5.80 -6.13 4.40
N MET A 413 4.97 -7.02 3.88
CA MET A 413 4.99 -7.48 2.51
C MET A 413 3.80 -6.88 1.76
N THR A 414 4.06 -6.28 0.61
CA THR A 414 3.03 -5.75 -0.28
C THR A 414 2.91 -6.63 -1.50
N LEU A 415 1.69 -7.12 -1.76
CA LEU A 415 1.38 -7.89 -2.95
C LEU A 415 0.56 -7.05 -3.93
N ALA A 416 0.90 -7.15 -5.20
CA ALA A 416 0.14 -6.56 -6.29
C ALA A 416 -0.70 -7.66 -6.95
N PRO A 417 -2.03 -7.55 -6.94
CA PRO A 417 -2.90 -8.47 -7.68
C PRO A 417 -2.63 -8.42 -9.18
N GLY A 418 -2.72 -9.55 -9.84
CA GLY A 418 -2.53 -9.65 -11.29
C GLY A 418 -3.67 -9.03 -12.10
N ARG A 419 -4.84 -8.89 -11.49
CA ARG A 419 -6.01 -8.16 -12.00
C ARG A 419 -6.55 -7.25 -10.91
N PRO A 420 -7.17 -6.11 -11.26
CA PRO A 420 -7.80 -5.25 -10.27
C PRO A 420 -8.79 -6.04 -9.40
N LEU A 421 -8.67 -5.92 -8.10
CA LEU A 421 -9.64 -6.46 -7.16
C LEU A 421 -10.86 -5.54 -7.10
N GLU A 422 -12.02 -6.13 -6.87
CA GLU A 422 -13.26 -5.39 -6.70
C GLU A 422 -13.25 -4.59 -5.39
N ALA A 423 -13.99 -3.47 -5.35
CA ALA A 423 -14.01 -2.58 -4.20
C ALA A 423 -14.48 -3.26 -2.90
N GLU A 424 -15.26 -4.31 -3.01
CA GLU A 424 -15.78 -5.11 -1.90
C GLU A 424 -14.70 -5.85 -1.11
N TRP A 425 -13.53 -6.07 -1.72
CA TRP A 425 -12.39 -6.67 -1.05
C TRP A 425 -11.71 -5.73 -0.05
N THR A 426 -11.99 -4.43 -0.12
CA THR A 426 -11.34 -3.43 0.73
C THR A 426 -11.58 -3.72 2.21
N GLY A 427 -10.50 -3.79 2.99
CA GLY A 427 -10.54 -4.07 4.42
C GLY A 427 -10.75 -5.54 4.79
N GLN A 428 -10.92 -6.44 3.81
CA GLN A 428 -11.06 -7.86 4.10
C GLN A 428 -9.73 -8.49 4.50
N ASN A 429 -9.81 -9.41 5.46
CA ASN A 429 -8.72 -10.32 5.77
C ASN A 429 -8.72 -11.46 4.76
N VAL A 430 -7.55 -11.80 4.26
CA VAL A 430 -7.34 -12.81 3.22
C VAL A 430 -6.20 -13.74 3.59
N ARG A 431 -6.29 -14.97 3.12
CA ARG A 431 -5.18 -15.93 3.20
C ARG A 431 -4.28 -15.75 1.99
N LEU A 432 -3.00 -15.67 2.25
CA LEU A 432 -1.95 -15.51 1.24
C LEU A 432 -1.15 -16.80 1.18
N THR A 433 -1.04 -17.40 0.01
CA THR A 433 -0.17 -18.55 -0.26
C THR A 433 0.92 -18.11 -1.22
N VAL A 434 2.12 -17.81 -0.68
CA VAL A 434 3.27 -17.34 -1.47
C VAL A 434 4.12 -18.54 -1.89
N GLN A 435 4.44 -18.65 -3.17
CA GLN A 435 5.35 -19.67 -3.69
C GLN A 435 6.81 -19.29 -3.37
N ALA A 436 7.33 -19.84 -2.27
CA ALA A 436 8.63 -19.47 -1.73
C ALA A 436 9.81 -20.07 -2.53
N ALA A 437 9.70 -21.33 -2.92
CA ALA A 437 10.66 -21.99 -3.77
C ALA A 437 9.93 -22.95 -4.73
N THR A 438 10.43 -23.06 -5.94
CA THR A 438 9.90 -23.99 -6.94
C THR A 438 11.09 -24.56 -7.67
N THR A 439 11.12 -25.90 -7.83
CA THR A 439 12.13 -26.55 -8.68
C THR A 439 11.96 -26.12 -10.13
N ARG A 440 13.06 -25.96 -10.87
CA ARG A 440 13.04 -25.48 -12.28
C ARG A 440 12.41 -26.47 -13.26
N GLY A 441 12.00 -27.64 -12.78
CA GLY A 441 11.40 -28.70 -13.58
C GLY A 441 10.96 -29.84 -12.69
N LYS A 442 10.53 -30.94 -13.31
CA LYS A 442 10.25 -32.17 -12.58
C LYS A 442 11.55 -32.72 -12.00
N VAL A 443 11.53 -33.07 -10.73
CA VAL A 443 12.65 -33.63 -9.97
C VAL A 443 12.17 -34.85 -9.20
N LEU A 444 13.10 -35.72 -8.79
CA LEU A 444 12.78 -36.86 -7.92
C LEU A 444 12.49 -36.32 -6.51
N VAL A 445 11.33 -36.65 -6.00
CA VAL A 445 10.78 -36.14 -4.73
C VAL A 445 10.47 -37.32 -3.82
N VAL A 446 10.89 -37.22 -2.57
CA VAL A 446 10.57 -38.18 -1.51
C VAL A 446 10.06 -37.47 -0.27
N PRO A 447 9.27 -38.10 0.60
CA PRO A 447 8.93 -37.53 1.91
C PRO A 447 10.20 -37.24 2.72
N VAL A 448 10.21 -36.12 3.47
CA VAL A 448 11.37 -35.75 4.34
C VAL A 448 11.73 -36.89 5.31
N THR A 449 10.71 -37.64 5.76
CA THR A 449 10.90 -38.81 6.66
C THR A 449 11.64 -39.96 6.03
N ALA A 450 11.74 -40.03 4.70
CA ALA A 450 12.51 -41.07 3.98
C ALA A 450 14.03 -40.76 3.92
N VAL A 451 14.40 -39.53 4.26
CA VAL A 451 15.80 -39.08 4.20
C VAL A 451 16.47 -39.31 5.55
N SER A 452 17.55 -40.04 5.53
CA SER A 452 18.38 -40.33 6.72
C SER A 452 19.75 -39.69 6.60
N ALA A 453 20.25 -39.13 7.71
CA ALA A 453 21.63 -38.64 7.81
C ALA A 453 22.52 -39.74 8.38
N GLY A 454 23.67 -39.97 7.77
CA GLY A 454 24.72 -40.84 8.31
C GLY A 454 25.56 -40.11 9.34
N ALA A 455 26.25 -40.87 10.19
CA ALA A 455 27.23 -40.34 11.15
C ALA A 455 28.38 -39.55 10.49
N ASP A 456 28.65 -39.83 9.23
CA ASP A 456 29.62 -39.15 8.37
C ASP A 456 29.09 -37.87 7.71
N GLY A 457 27.88 -37.46 8.06
CA GLY A 457 27.20 -36.32 7.45
C GLY A 457 26.62 -36.59 6.05
N SER A 458 26.73 -37.82 5.53
CA SER A 458 26.13 -38.19 4.25
C SER A 458 24.63 -38.35 4.38
N THR A 459 23.91 -37.93 3.35
CA THR A 459 22.44 -38.07 3.28
C THR A 459 22.11 -39.24 2.35
N ALA A 460 21.17 -40.10 2.77
CA ALA A 460 20.75 -41.27 2.00
C ALA A 460 19.24 -41.52 2.12
N VAL A 461 18.70 -42.21 1.14
CA VAL A 461 17.37 -42.83 1.17
C VAL A 461 17.49 -44.33 1.12
N THR A 462 16.59 -45.04 1.79
CA THR A 462 16.57 -46.52 1.76
C THR A 462 15.46 -46.97 0.82
N VAL A 463 15.83 -47.59 -0.28
CA VAL A 463 14.92 -48.15 -1.28
C VAL A 463 14.61 -49.60 -0.92
N LEU A 464 13.30 -49.92 -0.90
CA LEU A 464 12.81 -51.30 -0.76
C LEU A 464 12.68 -51.92 -2.15
N GLN A 465 13.46 -52.97 -2.42
CA GLN A 465 13.40 -53.72 -3.67
C GLN A 465 12.24 -54.73 -3.66
N ASP A 466 11.83 -55.21 -4.83
CA ASP A 466 10.71 -56.16 -4.98
C ASP A 466 10.98 -57.51 -4.28
N ASP A 467 12.26 -57.87 -4.09
CA ASP A 467 12.67 -59.05 -3.34
C ASP A 467 12.67 -58.85 -1.81
N GLY A 468 12.20 -57.67 -1.32
CA GLY A 468 12.15 -57.33 0.10
C GLY A 468 13.49 -56.85 0.67
N ARG A 469 14.57 -56.80 -0.13
CA ARG A 469 15.86 -56.28 0.31
C ARG A 469 15.85 -54.75 0.35
N GLN A 470 16.53 -54.20 1.34
CA GLN A 470 16.70 -52.74 1.49
C GLN A 470 18.07 -52.34 0.91
N ARG A 471 18.07 -51.35 0.03
CA ARG A 471 19.25 -50.78 -0.56
C ARG A 471 19.38 -49.31 -0.19
N ARG A 472 20.48 -48.94 0.44
CA ARG A 472 20.76 -47.53 0.80
C ARG A 472 21.36 -46.80 -0.40
N VAL A 473 20.75 -45.71 -0.82
CA VAL A 473 21.18 -44.87 -1.93
C VAL A 473 21.60 -43.50 -1.39
N ARG A 474 22.83 -43.09 -1.66
CA ARG A 474 23.31 -41.75 -1.29
C ARG A 474 22.68 -40.72 -2.20
N VAL A 475 22.16 -39.66 -1.57
CA VAL A 475 21.50 -38.58 -2.28
C VAL A 475 22.00 -37.22 -1.77
N LYS A 476 21.92 -36.21 -2.64
CA LYS A 476 22.06 -34.82 -2.26
C LYS A 476 20.69 -34.24 -2.14
N PRO A 477 20.26 -33.76 -0.96
CA PRO A 477 18.98 -33.07 -0.81
C PRO A 477 19.03 -31.70 -1.51
N GLY A 478 17.92 -31.34 -2.19
CA GLY A 478 17.74 -30.07 -2.85
C GLY A 478 16.61 -29.25 -2.18
N THR A 479 15.69 -28.76 -2.98
CA THR A 479 14.52 -27.97 -2.52
C THR A 479 13.61 -28.82 -1.64
N SER A 480 13.15 -28.29 -0.52
CA SER A 480 12.14 -28.92 0.35
C SER A 480 10.84 -28.12 0.33
N GLY A 481 9.70 -28.81 0.38
CA GLY A 481 8.37 -28.17 0.42
C GLY A 481 7.27 -29.20 0.65
N ASP A 482 6.21 -28.79 1.32
CA ASP A 482 4.99 -29.59 1.58
C ASP A 482 5.27 -30.99 2.16
N GLY A 483 6.24 -31.08 3.10
CA GLY A 483 6.63 -32.34 3.73
C GLY A 483 7.49 -33.27 2.86
N ASN A 484 7.91 -32.81 1.68
CA ASN A 484 8.72 -33.54 0.73
C ASN A 484 10.04 -32.81 0.47
N VAL A 485 11.00 -33.52 -0.08
CA VAL A 485 12.32 -32.99 -0.44
C VAL A 485 12.77 -33.55 -1.79
N GLU A 486 13.35 -32.68 -2.60
CA GLU A 486 14.06 -33.06 -3.81
C GLU A 486 15.30 -33.88 -3.47
N VAL A 487 15.50 -34.99 -4.15
CA VAL A 487 16.69 -35.84 -3.98
C VAL A 487 17.40 -36.05 -5.31
N ILE A 488 18.68 -35.79 -5.30
CA ILE A 488 19.57 -35.99 -6.44
C ILE A 488 20.47 -37.19 -6.11
N PRO A 489 20.30 -38.37 -6.75
CA PRO A 489 21.19 -39.51 -6.49
C PRO A 489 22.61 -39.17 -6.92
N LEU A 490 23.59 -39.51 -6.06
CA LEU A 490 24.99 -39.26 -6.37
C LEU A 490 25.50 -40.17 -7.47
N GLU A 491 24.89 -41.36 -7.64
CA GLU A 491 25.16 -42.30 -8.73
C GLU A 491 23.96 -42.41 -9.63
N SER A 492 24.13 -42.13 -10.92
CA SER A 492 23.05 -42.16 -11.91
C SER A 492 22.38 -43.53 -11.99
N GLY A 493 21.06 -43.57 -12.07
CA GLY A 493 20.28 -44.79 -12.23
C GLY A 493 20.06 -45.59 -10.94
N THR A 494 20.50 -45.09 -9.78
CA THR A 494 20.30 -45.77 -8.49
C THR A 494 18.98 -45.46 -7.81
N LEU A 495 18.27 -44.43 -8.25
CA LEU A 495 16.95 -44.03 -7.77
C LEU A 495 16.11 -43.53 -8.96
N GLY A 496 14.89 -44.04 -9.11
CA GLY A 496 13.96 -43.70 -10.20
C GLY A 496 12.56 -43.39 -9.70
N GLU A 497 11.72 -42.87 -10.62
CA GLU A 497 10.29 -42.68 -10.38
C GLU A 497 9.63 -44.06 -10.13
N GLY A 498 8.80 -44.12 -9.09
CA GLY A 498 8.09 -45.33 -8.70
C GLY A 498 8.84 -46.20 -7.70
N ASP A 499 10.15 -46.00 -7.47
CA ASP A 499 10.88 -46.70 -6.43
C ASP A 499 10.22 -46.48 -5.05
N ARG A 500 10.22 -47.53 -4.22
CA ARG A 500 9.61 -47.44 -2.89
C ARG A 500 10.67 -47.11 -1.86
N VAL A 501 10.58 -45.94 -1.25
CA VAL A 501 11.51 -45.52 -0.18
C VAL A 501 10.90 -45.74 1.20
N VAL A 502 11.71 -46.15 2.14
CA VAL A 502 11.33 -46.40 3.53
C VAL A 502 11.15 -45.05 4.23
N THR A 503 9.95 -44.83 4.81
CA THR A 503 9.62 -43.62 5.54
C THR A 503 9.54 -43.82 7.05
N GLY A 504 9.49 -45.09 7.49
CA GLY A 504 9.46 -45.42 8.92
C GLY A 504 9.62 -46.92 9.13
N VAL A 505 10.14 -47.26 10.29
CA VAL A 505 10.23 -48.64 10.79
C VAL A 505 9.33 -48.71 12.03
N PRO A 506 8.44 -49.71 12.17
CA PRO A 506 7.63 -49.86 13.37
C PRO A 506 8.51 -49.89 14.63
N ALA A 507 8.05 -49.27 15.70
CA ALA A 507 8.80 -49.11 16.95
C ALA A 507 9.29 -50.43 17.56
N ASP A 508 8.59 -51.54 17.29
CA ASP A 508 8.94 -52.88 17.79
C ASP A 508 10.16 -53.52 17.09
N ALA A 509 10.53 -53.01 15.92
CA ALA A 509 11.70 -53.52 15.18
C ALA A 509 13.01 -52.85 15.60
N ALA A 510 12.96 -51.72 16.25
CA ALA A 510 14.15 -51.00 16.72
C ALA A 510 14.73 -51.58 18.03
N ALA A 511 13.99 -52.48 18.70
CA ALA A 511 14.44 -53.12 19.98
C ALA A 511 15.23 -54.41 19.82
N GLN A 512 15.46 -54.86 18.59
CA GLN A 512 16.28 -56.06 18.32
C GLN A 512 17.58 -55.70 17.61
N GLU A 513 18.47 -54.99 18.30
CA GLU A 513 19.89 -55.05 17.96
C GLU A 513 20.44 -56.42 18.48
N PRO A 514 21.12 -57.21 17.66
CA PRO A 514 21.78 -58.41 18.12
C PRO A 514 22.98 -57.96 18.97
N THR A 515 22.89 -58.20 20.28
CA THR A 515 24.09 -58.33 21.13
C THR A 515 24.87 -59.52 20.64
N GLY A 516 25.98 -59.26 19.98
CA GLY A 516 26.99 -60.17 19.56
C GLY A 516 28.36 -59.52 19.62
#